data_0cb7b97ca9fd34b291ef1905af4e226c
#
_entry.id   0cb7b97ca9fd34b291ef1905af4e226c
#
_cell.length_a   1.000
_cell.length_b   1.000
_cell.length_c   1.000
_cell.angle_alpha   90.00
_cell.angle_beta   90.00
_cell.angle_gamma   90.00
#
_symmetry.space_group_name_H-M   'P 1'
#
loop_
_entity.id
_entity.type
_entity.pdbx_description
1 polymer ?
#
loop_
_entity_poly.entity_id
_entity_poly.type
_entity_poly.pdbx_seq_one_letter_code
_entity_poly.pdbx_strand_id
1 'polypeptide(L)'
;ETGSVLFAGASEALLVLPPLPVEAAIDYSELYAAPLRASLERRRGVAVLLLRLGGFSVGFFRGEALADAKTDQRFVKNRHRKGGQSQRRFDRIREKQTDELFGKACATSREKLAPYEAEIEHVFFGGDRHTLQAFHKQCSYFERFGPRVMRRVLPVAGDPRRASLEAMPREVWSSDVYVARGET
;
A
#
# COMPACT_ATOMS: atom_id res chain seq x y z
N GLU A 1 -0.26 -14.52 0.83
CA GLU A 1 0.13 -13.76 -0.36
C GLU A 1 1.62 -13.53 -0.47
N THR A 2 2.28 -13.17 0.64
CA THR A 2 3.73 -12.96 0.66
C THR A 2 4.50 -14.22 1.02
N GLY A 3 3.81 -15.30 1.44
CA GLY A 3 4.43 -16.49 2.00
C GLY A 3 4.83 -16.30 3.46
N SER A 4 5.51 -17.30 3.99
CA SER A 4 6.06 -17.29 5.34
C SER A 4 7.38 -18.03 5.37
N VAL A 5 8.26 -17.63 6.29
CA VAL A 5 9.52 -18.34 6.57
C VAL A 5 9.48 -18.82 8.02
N LEU A 6 9.59 -20.12 8.24
CA LEU A 6 9.61 -20.73 9.57
C LEU A 6 11.03 -21.23 9.88
N PHE A 7 11.57 -20.74 10.97
CA PHE A 7 12.78 -21.31 11.58
C PHE A 7 12.33 -22.09 12.81
N ALA A 8 12.51 -23.42 12.78
CA ALA A 8 12.13 -24.30 13.87
C ALA A 8 13.39 -24.83 14.60
N GLY A 9 13.47 -24.58 15.88
CA GLY A 9 14.49 -25.14 16.79
C GLY A 9 13.87 -26.12 17.77
N ALA A 10 14.69 -26.70 18.65
CA ALA A 10 14.25 -27.70 19.63
C ALA A 10 13.28 -27.13 20.69
N SER A 11 13.44 -25.86 21.08
CA SER A 11 12.64 -25.21 22.13
C SER A 11 11.97 -23.91 21.70
N GLU A 12 12.32 -23.38 20.52
CA GLU A 12 11.79 -22.13 20.02
C GLU A 12 11.51 -22.24 18.52
N ALA A 13 10.50 -21.51 18.05
CA ALA A 13 10.22 -21.35 16.64
C ALA A 13 10.01 -19.88 16.32
N LEU A 14 10.53 -19.45 15.18
CA LEU A 14 10.41 -18.09 14.66
C LEU A 14 9.67 -18.14 13.33
N LEU A 15 8.48 -17.54 13.26
CA LEU A 15 7.73 -17.35 12.03
C LEU A 15 7.89 -15.92 11.55
N VAL A 16 8.41 -15.75 10.34
CA VAL A 16 8.57 -14.44 9.67
C VAL A 16 7.58 -14.37 8.51
N LEU A 17 6.74 -13.35 8.50
CA LEU A 17 5.91 -12.97 7.36
C LEU A 17 6.61 -11.82 6.62
N PRO A 18 7.27 -12.10 5.48
CA PRO A 18 8.01 -11.07 4.76
C PRO A 18 7.06 -10.04 4.12
N PRO A 19 7.51 -8.81 3.90
CA PRO A 19 6.67 -7.75 3.36
C PRO A 19 6.26 -7.97 1.90
N LEU A 20 7.09 -8.71 1.16
CA LEU A 20 6.95 -9.00 -0.26
C LEU A 20 7.01 -10.51 -0.50
N PRO A 21 6.44 -11.01 -1.61
CA PRO A 21 6.41 -12.43 -1.88
C PRO A 21 7.79 -13.09 -1.91
N VAL A 22 7.92 -14.25 -1.24
CA VAL A 22 9.06 -15.16 -1.39
C VAL A 22 8.91 -15.94 -2.70
N GLU A 23 10.02 -16.12 -3.42
CA GLU A 23 9.99 -16.63 -4.80
C GLU A 23 9.86 -18.15 -4.90
N ALA A 24 10.16 -18.89 -3.83
CA ALA A 24 10.12 -20.35 -3.83
C ALA A 24 9.75 -20.93 -2.46
N ALA A 25 9.06 -22.07 -2.49
CA ALA A 25 8.90 -22.91 -1.30
C ALA A 25 10.07 -23.90 -1.26
N ILE A 26 10.95 -23.74 -0.27
CA ILE A 26 12.13 -24.60 -0.07
C ILE A 26 12.19 -24.97 1.41
N ASP A 27 12.53 -26.23 1.69
CA ASP A 27 12.79 -26.75 3.02
C ASP A 27 14.29 -27.02 3.18
N TYR A 28 14.84 -26.61 4.30
CA TYR A 28 16.25 -26.81 4.65
C TYR A 28 16.33 -27.54 5.98
N SER A 29 17.17 -28.55 6.06
CA SER A 29 17.42 -29.31 7.30
C SER A 29 18.22 -28.52 8.34
N GLU A 30 18.86 -27.44 7.94
CA GLU A 30 19.67 -26.55 8.79
C GLU A 30 19.13 -25.13 8.79
N LEU A 31 19.53 -24.34 9.81
CA LEU A 31 19.20 -22.93 9.87
C LEU A 31 19.84 -22.17 8.69
N TYR A 32 19.02 -21.78 7.72
CA TYR A 32 19.47 -21.11 6.52
C TYR A 32 18.64 -19.85 6.19
N ALA A 33 19.16 -18.70 6.60
CA ALA A 33 18.48 -17.42 6.45
C ALA A 33 18.82 -16.68 5.15
N ALA A 34 19.74 -17.19 4.31
CA ALA A 34 20.21 -16.51 3.14
C ALA A 34 19.11 -16.18 2.10
N PRO A 35 18.12 -17.05 1.80
CA PRO A 35 17.04 -16.72 0.87
C PRO A 35 16.15 -15.58 1.37
N LEU A 36 15.83 -15.57 2.67
CA LEU A 36 15.08 -14.48 3.27
C LEU A 36 15.85 -13.16 3.20
N ARG A 37 17.13 -13.17 3.54
CA ARG A 37 18.01 -12.01 3.44
C ARG A 37 18.06 -11.49 1.99
N ALA A 38 18.31 -12.34 1.01
CA ALA A 38 18.36 -11.96 -0.40
C ALA A 38 17.04 -11.34 -0.89
N SER A 39 15.90 -11.88 -0.42
CA SER A 39 14.57 -11.34 -0.73
C SER A 39 14.35 -9.94 -0.13
N LEU A 40 14.85 -9.68 1.08
CA LEU A 40 14.72 -8.40 1.78
C LEU A 40 15.69 -7.34 1.25
N GLU A 41 16.90 -7.73 0.84
CA GLU A 41 17.94 -6.84 0.33
C GLU A 41 17.74 -6.47 -1.16
N ARG A 42 16.91 -7.22 -1.89
CA ARG A 42 16.63 -6.94 -3.30
C ARG A 42 15.93 -5.60 -3.48
N ARG A 43 16.53 -4.72 -4.27
CA ARG A 43 15.92 -3.43 -4.64
C ARG A 43 14.79 -3.65 -5.65
N ARG A 44 13.57 -3.60 -5.18
CA ARG A 44 12.37 -3.75 -6.00
C ARG A 44 11.78 -2.41 -6.38
N GLY A 45 11.14 -2.35 -7.55
CA GLY A 45 10.34 -1.22 -7.96
C GLY A 45 8.96 -1.29 -7.30
N VAL A 46 8.61 -0.29 -6.49
CA VAL A 46 7.34 -0.26 -5.76
C VAL A 46 6.59 1.03 -6.03
N ALA A 47 5.34 0.90 -6.48
CA ALA A 47 4.42 2.02 -6.57
C ALA A 47 3.55 2.10 -5.31
N VAL A 48 3.34 3.31 -4.80
CA VAL A 48 2.48 3.56 -3.63
C VAL A 48 1.48 4.66 -3.95
N LEU A 49 0.19 4.41 -3.71
CA LEU A 49 -0.85 5.42 -3.70
C LEU A 49 -1.45 5.52 -2.30
N LEU A 50 -1.28 6.66 -1.67
CA LEU A 50 -1.95 7.03 -0.42
C LEU A 50 -3.16 7.89 -0.75
N LEU A 51 -4.35 7.49 -0.30
CA LEU A 51 -5.61 8.17 -0.64
C LEU A 51 -6.53 8.31 0.59
N ARG A 52 -6.97 9.52 0.83
CA ARG A 52 -8.03 9.86 1.80
C ARG A 52 -8.95 10.93 1.21
N LEU A 53 -10.10 11.18 1.83
CA LEU A 53 -11.06 12.19 1.35
C LEU A 53 -10.59 13.65 1.50
N GLY A 54 -9.34 13.89 1.88
CA GLY A 54 -8.69 15.22 1.92
C GLY A 54 -7.60 15.39 0.88
N GLY A 55 -7.18 14.29 0.20
CA GLY A 55 -6.11 14.34 -0.78
C GLY A 55 -5.50 12.99 -1.08
N PHE A 56 -4.46 13.01 -1.91
CA PHE A 56 -3.69 11.83 -2.26
C PHE A 56 -2.20 12.15 -2.44
N SER A 57 -1.41 11.10 -2.32
CA SER A 57 0.01 11.14 -2.68
C SER A 57 0.34 9.85 -3.44
N VAL A 58 0.93 9.99 -4.62
CA VAL A 58 1.41 8.87 -5.42
C VAL A 58 2.92 8.95 -5.56
N GLY A 59 3.61 7.82 -5.49
CA GLY A 59 5.05 7.77 -5.68
C GLY A 59 5.53 6.43 -6.21
N PHE A 60 6.70 6.47 -6.84
CA PHE A 60 7.46 5.31 -7.25
C PHE A 60 8.78 5.25 -6.48
N PHE A 61 9.10 4.07 -5.97
CA PHE A 61 10.31 3.78 -5.21
C PHE A 61 11.18 2.75 -5.93
N ARG A 62 12.50 2.98 -5.92
CA ARG A 62 13.51 1.96 -6.24
C ARG A 62 14.18 1.51 -4.94
N GLY A 63 13.77 0.34 -4.44
CA GLY A 63 14.05 0.00 -3.06
C GLY A 63 13.40 1.03 -2.14
N GLU A 64 14.12 1.52 -1.13
CA GLU A 64 13.62 2.53 -0.20
C GLU A 64 13.68 3.98 -0.72
N ALA A 65 14.34 4.20 -1.86
CA ALA A 65 14.53 5.53 -2.42
C ALA A 65 13.31 5.98 -3.24
N LEU A 66 12.70 7.12 -2.86
CA LEU A 66 11.62 7.75 -3.61
C LEU A 66 12.18 8.38 -4.90
N ALA A 67 11.84 7.79 -6.05
CA ALA A 67 12.34 8.24 -7.36
C ALA A 67 11.46 9.34 -7.99
N ASP A 68 10.13 9.23 -7.89
CA ASP A 68 9.19 10.26 -8.35
C ASP A 68 7.96 10.28 -7.43
N ALA A 69 7.36 11.45 -7.27
CA ALA A 69 6.18 11.62 -6.44
C ALA A 69 5.34 12.83 -6.85
N LYS A 70 4.04 12.71 -6.59
CA LYS A 70 3.11 13.84 -6.66
C LYS A 70 2.12 13.75 -5.52
N THR A 71 1.89 14.89 -4.88
CA THR A 71 0.87 15.07 -3.84
C THR A 71 -0.12 16.13 -4.30
N ASP A 72 -1.40 15.90 -4.08
CA ASP A 72 -2.44 16.89 -4.28
C ASP A 72 -3.46 16.81 -3.13
N GLN A 73 -3.95 17.97 -2.71
CA GLN A 73 -4.96 18.10 -1.66
C GLN A 73 -6.22 18.68 -2.26
N ARG A 74 -7.35 18.04 -1.99
CA ARG A 74 -8.67 18.55 -2.38
C ARG A 74 -9.61 18.47 -1.19
N PHE A 75 -10.20 19.58 -0.87
CA PHE A 75 -11.18 19.64 0.19
C PHE A 75 -12.43 18.84 -0.22
N VAL A 76 -12.77 17.83 0.58
CA VAL A 76 -14.05 17.11 0.54
C VAL A 76 -14.81 17.43 1.80
N LYS A 77 -16.03 17.95 1.68
CA LYS A 77 -16.86 18.32 2.84
C LYS A 77 -17.08 17.12 3.76
N ASN A 78 -16.93 17.36 5.06
CA ASN A 78 -17.25 16.38 6.08
C ASN A 78 -18.74 16.01 6.06
N ARG A 79 -19.06 14.80 6.51
CA ARG A 79 -20.44 14.31 6.62
C ARG A 79 -21.15 15.07 7.75
N HIS A 80 -22.11 15.92 7.43
CA HIS A 80 -22.96 16.56 8.41
C HIS A 80 -24.22 15.72 8.65
N ARG A 81 -24.54 15.45 9.91
CA ARG A 81 -25.74 14.69 10.35
C ARG A 81 -26.93 15.62 10.65
N LYS A 82 -27.18 16.69 9.90
CA LYS A 82 -28.39 17.50 10.07
C LYS A 82 -29.41 17.02 9.04
N GLY A 83 -30.52 16.45 9.49
CA GLY A 83 -31.61 15.96 8.65
C GLY A 83 -32.30 17.06 7.85
N GLY A 84 -32.99 16.66 6.77
CA GLY A 84 -33.82 17.51 5.94
C GLY A 84 -33.39 17.64 4.47
N GLN A 85 -34.08 18.48 3.70
CA GLN A 85 -33.86 18.70 2.28
C GLN A 85 -32.43 19.21 1.96
N SER A 86 -31.82 19.93 2.89
CA SER A 86 -30.43 20.39 2.81
C SER A 86 -29.43 19.23 2.82
N GLN A 87 -29.73 18.11 3.49
CA GLN A 87 -28.88 16.93 3.56
C GLN A 87 -28.58 16.36 2.16
N ARG A 88 -29.63 16.16 1.34
CA ARG A 88 -29.48 15.63 -0.05
C ARG A 88 -28.60 16.50 -0.93
N ARG A 89 -28.68 17.84 -0.77
CA ARG A 89 -27.82 18.76 -1.50
C ARG A 89 -26.35 18.64 -1.07
N PHE A 90 -26.11 18.51 0.23
CA PHE A 90 -24.75 18.34 0.76
C PHE A 90 -24.13 17.00 0.34
N ASP A 91 -24.93 15.92 0.34
CA ASP A 91 -24.48 14.62 -0.07
C ASP A 91 -24.06 14.62 -1.55
N ARG A 92 -24.86 15.21 -2.46
CA ARG A 92 -24.51 15.37 -3.88
C ARG A 92 -23.23 16.17 -4.10
N ILE A 93 -23.03 17.27 -3.33
CA ILE A 93 -21.81 18.08 -3.44
C ILE A 93 -20.61 17.25 -3.00
N ARG A 94 -20.74 16.48 -1.91
CA ARG A 94 -19.68 15.61 -1.40
C ARG A 94 -19.35 14.49 -2.38
N GLU A 95 -20.35 13.83 -2.96
CA GLU A 95 -20.16 12.83 -4.01
C GLU A 95 -19.37 13.40 -5.18
N LYS A 96 -19.80 14.54 -5.73
CA LYS A 96 -19.08 15.22 -6.82
C LYS A 96 -17.63 15.55 -6.47
N GLN A 97 -17.37 16.07 -5.26
CA GLN A 97 -16.01 16.36 -4.79
C GLN A 97 -15.17 15.10 -4.65
N THR A 98 -15.77 13.99 -4.22
CA THR A 98 -15.11 12.68 -4.13
C THR A 98 -14.76 12.14 -5.51
N ASP A 99 -15.69 12.22 -6.47
CA ASP A 99 -15.46 11.79 -7.86
C ASP A 99 -14.36 12.60 -8.53
N GLU A 100 -14.34 13.91 -8.30
CA GLU A 100 -13.28 14.80 -8.80
C GLU A 100 -11.91 14.45 -8.19
N LEU A 101 -11.87 14.15 -6.88
CA LEU A 101 -10.66 13.69 -6.20
C LEU A 101 -10.15 12.36 -6.80
N PHE A 102 -11.05 11.40 -6.97
CA PHE A 102 -10.69 10.09 -7.52
C PHE A 102 -10.24 10.17 -8.97
N GLY A 103 -10.93 10.95 -9.81
CA GLY A 103 -10.52 11.19 -11.18
C GLY A 103 -9.12 11.82 -11.25
N LYS A 104 -8.85 12.81 -10.39
CA LYS A 104 -7.53 13.45 -10.31
C LYS A 104 -6.44 12.48 -9.81
N ALA A 105 -6.74 11.72 -8.77
CA ALA A 105 -5.81 10.72 -8.24
C ALA A 105 -5.47 9.66 -9.31
N CYS A 106 -6.47 9.18 -10.05
CA CYS A 106 -6.28 8.21 -11.13
C CYS A 106 -5.42 8.78 -12.28
N ALA A 107 -5.74 9.99 -12.76
CA ALA A 107 -4.99 10.67 -13.83
C ALA A 107 -3.54 10.93 -13.42
N THR A 108 -3.33 11.44 -12.20
CA THR A 108 -1.98 11.70 -11.66
C THR A 108 -1.20 10.42 -11.46
N SER A 109 -1.84 9.33 -10.99
CA SER A 109 -1.19 8.03 -10.86
C SER A 109 -0.70 7.52 -12.21
N ARG A 110 -1.53 7.61 -13.25
CA ARG A 110 -1.14 7.24 -14.62
C ARG A 110 0.05 8.07 -15.10
N GLU A 111 -0.03 9.39 -14.98
CA GLU A 111 1.05 10.31 -15.40
C GLU A 111 2.38 9.98 -14.72
N LYS A 112 2.36 9.75 -13.41
CA LYS A 112 3.56 9.55 -12.60
C LYS A 112 4.13 8.15 -12.65
N LEU A 113 3.30 7.14 -12.84
CA LEU A 113 3.74 5.75 -12.82
C LEU A 113 4.00 5.18 -14.23
N ALA A 114 3.42 5.76 -15.29
CA ALA A 114 3.61 5.29 -16.65
C ALA A 114 5.10 5.16 -17.07
N PRO A 115 6.00 6.10 -16.74
CA PRO A 115 7.42 5.96 -17.08
C PRO A 115 8.11 4.76 -16.43
N TYR A 116 7.53 4.23 -15.34
CA TYR A 116 8.11 3.19 -14.51
C TYR A 116 7.35 1.86 -14.57
N GLU A 117 6.32 1.72 -15.41
CA GLU A 117 5.45 0.52 -15.45
C GLU A 117 6.22 -0.79 -15.61
N ALA A 118 7.31 -0.79 -16.38
CA ALA A 118 8.18 -1.96 -16.56
C ALA A 118 9.00 -2.30 -15.30
N GLU A 119 9.29 -1.30 -14.47
CA GLU A 119 10.08 -1.48 -13.24
C GLU A 119 9.17 -1.80 -12.03
N ILE A 120 7.86 -1.51 -12.10
CA ILE A 120 6.94 -1.74 -10.98
C ILE A 120 6.71 -3.23 -10.78
N GLU A 121 7.28 -3.79 -9.73
CA GLU A 121 7.07 -5.18 -9.30
C GLU A 121 5.89 -5.29 -8.33
N HIS A 122 5.62 -4.27 -7.51
CA HIS A 122 4.55 -4.26 -6.53
C HIS A 122 3.85 -2.91 -6.44
N VAL A 123 2.54 -2.95 -6.18
CA VAL A 123 1.72 -1.76 -5.98
C VAL A 123 1.03 -1.84 -4.62
N PHE A 124 1.19 -0.82 -3.80
CA PHE A 124 0.53 -0.69 -2.52
C PHE A 124 -0.45 0.46 -2.51
N PHE A 125 -1.54 0.27 -1.79
CA PHE A 125 -2.50 1.31 -1.46
C PHE A 125 -2.47 1.59 0.03
N GLY A 126 -2.58 2.87 0.40
CA GLY A 126 -2.72 3.28 1.79
C GLY A 126 -3.90 4.22 1.99
N GLY A 127 -4.56 4.10 3.14
CA GLY A 127 -5.72 4.87 3.50
C GLY A 127 -6.86 4.04 4.08
N ASP A 128 -8.08 4.59 4.07
CA ASP A 128 -9.22 3.84 4.57
C ASP A 128 -9.82 2.89 3.49
N ARG A 129 -10.22 1.70 3.93
CA ARG A 129 -10.69 0.63 3.02
C ARG A 129 -11.90 1.03 2.18
N HIS A 130 -12.84 1.79 2.74
CA HIS A 130 -14.06 2.19 2.00
C HIS A 130 -13.72 3.19 0.91
N THR A 131 -12.84 4.15 1.19
CA THR A 131 -12.36 5.12 0.21
C THR A 131 -11.60 4.41 -0.92
N LEU A 132 -10.73 3.47 -0.59
CA LEU A 132 -9.96 2.69 -1.57
C LEU A 132 -10.88 1.80 -2.44
N GLN A 133 -11.87 1.13 -1.85
CA GLN A 133 -12.85 0.33 -2.60
C GLN A 133 -13.67 1.19 -3.57
N ALA A 134 -14.09 2.40 -3.16
CA ALA A 134 -14.81 3.31 -4.02
C ALA A 134 -13.90 3.84 -5.16
N PHE A 135 -12.65 4.16 -4.85
CA PHE A 135 -11.65 4.57 -5.83
C PHE A 135 -11.39 3.50 -6.89
N HIS A 136 -11.23 2.23 -6.50
CA HIS A 136 -10.99 1.13 -7.44
C HIS A 136 -12.13 0.92 -8.43
N LYS A 137 -13.38 1.22 -8.06
CA LYS A 137 -14.52 1.17 -8.98
C LYS A 137 -14.48 2.23 -10.08
N GLN A 138 -13.76 3.32 -9.87
CA GLN A 138 -13.67 4.46 -10.81
C GLN A 138 -12.33 4.50 -11.56
N CYS A 139 -11.28 3.88 -11.02
CA CYS A 139 -9.93 3.92 -11.58
C CYS A 139 -9.46 2.54 -12.06
N SER A 140 -9.60 2.26 -13.35
CA SER A 140 -9.12 1.02 -13.98
C SER A 140 -7.61 1.00 -14.23
N TYR A 141 -6.90 2.12 -14.04
CA TYR A 141 -5.47 2.19 -14.34
C TYR A 141 -4.66 1.10 -13.63
N PHE A 142 -5.01 0.80 -12.39
CA PHE A 142 -4.28 -0.16 -11.57
C PHE A 142 -4.59 -1.64 -11.90
N GLU A 143 -5.65 -1.94 -12.65
CA GLU A 143 -5.99 -3.30 -13.09
C GLU A 143 -4.88 -3.95 -13.92
N ARG A 144 -4.11 -3.15 -14.66
CA ARG A 144 -2.96 -3.61 -15.46
C ARG A 144 -1.84 -4.26 -14.65
N PHE A 145 -1.76 -3.93 -13.37
CA PHE A 145 -0.76 -4.50 -12.48
C PHE A 145 -1.18 -5.89 -11.94
N GLY A 146 -2.47 -6.24 -12.00
CA GLY A 146 -2.98 -7.56 -11.66
C GLY A 146 -2.44 -8.09 -10.33
N PRO A 147 -1.75 -9.25 -10.34
CA PRO A 147 -1.23 -9.88 -9.12
C PRO A 147 -0.12 -9.08 -8.42
N ARG A 148 0.44 -8.06 -9.07
CA ARG A 148 1.41 -7.13 -8.44
C ARG A 148 0.75 -6.18 -7.44
N VAL A 149 -0.58 -6.05 -7.46
CA VAL A 149 -1.31 -5.24 -6.48
C VAL A 149 -1.39 -6.00 -5.15
N MET A 150 -0.78 -5.43 -4.12
CA MET A 150 -0.74 -6.04 -2.80
C MET A 150 -2.06 -5.79 -2.05
N ARG A 151 -2.59 -6.82 -1.38
CA ARG A 151 -3.83 -6.72 -0.58
C ARG A 151 -3.63 -6.01 0.75
N ARG A 152 -2.39 -5.98 1.24
CA ARG A 152 -2.03 -5.24 2.45
C ARG A 152 -2.28 -3.75 2.22
N VAL A 153 -3.12 -3.14 3.04
CA VAL A 153 -3.37 -1.70 3.03
C VAL A 153 -2.42 -1.01 4.00
N LEU A 154 -1.68 -0.02 3.50
CA LEU A 154 -0.73 0.74 4.32
C LEU A 154 -1.49 1.73 5.22
N PRO A 155 -1.06 1.91 6.48
CA PRO A 155 -1.63 2.91 7.37
C PRO A 155 -1.29 4.32 6.90
N VAL A 156 -2.25 5.24 6.98
CA VAL A 156 -2.04 6.66 6.67
C VAL A 156 -2.62 7.52 7.78
N ALA A 157 -1.77 8.20 8.51
CA ALA A 157 -2.18 9.16 9.52
C ALA A 157 -2.48 10.53 8.88
N GLY A 158 -3.72 11.02 9.02
CA GLY A 158 -4.14 12.31 8.47
C GLY A 158 -4.23 12.33 6.94
N ASP A 159 -4.20 13.52 6.36
CA ASP A 159 -4.22 13.70 4.92
C ASP A 159 -2.87 13.36 4.29
N PRO A 160 -2.85 12.60 3.16
CA PRO A 160 -1.62 12.23 2.49
C PRO A 160 -0.81 13.45 2.06
N ARG A 161 0.46 13.47 2.44
CA ARG A 161 1.43 14.50 2.06
C ARG A 161 2.70 13.84 1.52
N ARG A 162 3.60 14.62 0.97
CA ARG A 162 4.90 14.11 0.53
C ARG A 162 5.64 13.38 1.66
N ALA A 163 5.66 13.96 2.86
CA ALA A 163 6.24 13.33 4.05
C ALA A 163 5.59 11.98 4.40
N SER A 164 4.27 11.83 4.14
CA SER A 164 3.59 10.55 4.31
C SER A 164 4.13 9.47 3.36
N LEU A 165 4.43 9.82 2.10
CA LEU A 165 5.10 8.91 1.16
C LEU A 165 6.52 8.58 1.61
N GLU A 166 7.31 9.58 2.00
CA GLU A 166 8.70 9.41 2.43
C GLU A 166 8.83 8.51 3.66
N ALA A 167 7.78 8.38 4.45
CA ALA A 167 7.71 7.46 5.58
C ALA A 167 7.32 6.00 5.19
N MET A 168 6.79 5.78 3.98
CA MET A 168 6.27 4.47 3.55
C MET A 168 7.30 3.35 3.43
N PRO A 169 8.60 3.57 3.18
CA PRO A 169 9.56 2.47 3.19
C PRO A 169 9.51 1.63 4.47
N ARG A 170 9.35 2.25 5.63
CA ARG A 170 9.21 1.52 6.91
C ARG A 170 8.00 0.59 6.92
N GLU A 171 6.89 1.02 6.33
CA GLU A 171 5.66 0.20 6.25
C GLU A 171 5.76 -0.87 5.17
N VAL A 172 6.25 -0.50 3.98
CA VAL A 172 6.35 -1.40 2.82
C VAL A 172 7.32 -2.56 3.10
N TRP A 173 8.47 -2.27 3.72
CA TRP A 173 9.52 -3.27 3.98
C TRP A 173 9.48 -3.87 5.38
N SER A 174 8.45 -3.60 6.20
CA SER A 174 8.32 -4.24 7.51
C SER A 174 7.84 -5.70 7.39
N SER A 175 8.49 -6.59 8.13
CA SER A 175 8.07 -7.97 8.33
C SER A 175 7.33 -8.12 9.65
N ASP A 176 6.31 -8.97 9.71
CA ASP A 176 5.75 -9.42 10.99
C ASP A 176 6.55 -10.65 11.47
N VAL A 177 6.91 -10.63 12.74
CA VAL A 177 7.72 -11.71 13.35
C VAL A 177 7.01 -12.24 14.59
N TYR A 178 6.80 -13.56 14.61
CA TYR A 178 6.17 -14.25 15.73
C TYR A 178 7.17 -15.24 16.33
N VAL A 179 7.28 -15.24 17.64
CA VAL A 179 8.13 -16.16 18.40
C VAL A 179 7.25 -17.10 19.21
N ALA A 180 7.38 -18.40 18.99
CA ALA A 180 6.78 -19.42 19.83
C ALA A 180 7.88 -20.06 20.69
N ARG A 181 7.62 -20.20 22.00
CA ARG A 181 8.50 -20.90 22.94
C ARG A 181 7.77 -22.12 23.44
N GLY A 182 8.44 -23.29 23.40
CA GLY A 182 7.96 -24.51 24.05
C GLY A 182 7.92 -24.31 25.56
N GLU A 183 6.84 -24.74 26.20
CA GLU A 183 6.84 -24.89 27.65
C GLU A 183 7.84 -26.01 28.00
N THR A 184 8.75 -25.70 28.92
CA THR A 184 9.76 -26.67 29.46
C THR A 184 9.11 -27.59 30.48
#